data_08f655636e33320007b84b5fb58f2490
#
_entry.id   08f655636e33320007b84b5fb58f2490
#
_cell.length_a   1.000
_cell.length_b   1.000
_cell.length_c   1.000
_cell.angle_alpha   90.00
_cell.angle_beta   90.00
_cell.angle_gamma   90.00
#
_symmetry.space_group_name_H-M   'P 1'
#
loop_
_entity.id
_entity.type
_entity.pdbx_description
1 polymer ?
#
loop_
_entity_poly.entity_id
_entity_poly.type
_entity_poly.pdbx_seq_one_letter_code
_entity_poly.pdbx_strand_id
1 'polypeptide(L)'
;MYNLSGNSMELEIIPIFAFNINKSNHYTMKKTITLGLAALIGVLTSCGGPTTTESKLHVIFDNPAPRTMPLSLFGEVPSDLVASLDIANGIPSSVSVMLLEKDGQQLLFDGGNGNEDSRLLPCLQELGFAPSDIDAIFITHLHGDHIGGLVKDNQPVFPQAKLYIPSVELDAWTQAPNVQALVTAYGENVVKFAIGDALPCGVKAMAAYGHTPGH
;
A
#
# COMPACT_ATOMS: atom_id res chain seq x y z
N MET A 1 15.36 -17.37 -8.15
CA MET A 1 14.35 -18.42 -8.42
C MET A 1 13.73 -18.78 -7.08
N TYR A 2 12.64 -18.12 -6.70
CA TYR A 2 11.91 -18.45 -5.46
C TYR A 2 10.70 -19.28 -5.85
N ASN A 3 10.68 -20.50 -5.39
CA ASN A 3 9.58 -21.44 -5.59
C ASN A 3 8.54 -21.16 -4.51
N LEU A 4 7.45 -20.46 -4.85
CA LEU A 4 6.29 -20.26 -3.99
C LEU A 4 5.30 -21.39 -4.26
N SER A 5 5.47 -22.52 -3.58
CA SER A 5 4.46 -23.58 -3.56
C SER A 5 3.33 -23.19 -2.62
N GLY A 6 2.15 -22.90 -3.16
CA GLY A 6 0.91 -23.21 -2.48
C GLY A 6 0.03 -22.09 -1.93
N ASN A 7 0.07 -20.83 -2.41
CA ASN A 7 -1.07 -19.93 -2.31
C ASN A 7 -1.03 -18.98 -3.50
N SER A 8 -2.05 -19.00 -4.34
CA SER A 8 -2.18 -18.02 -5.41
C SER A 8 -2.47 -16.65 -4.80
N MET A 9 -1.56 -15.69 -5.01
CA MET A 9 -1.78 -14.29 -4.71
C MET A 9 -2.10 -13.59 -6.03
N GLU A 10 -3.28 -13.01 -6.14
CA GLU A 10 -3.65 -12.19 -7.28
C GLU A 10 -3.08 -10.78 -7.08
N LEU A 11 -2.31 -10.30 -8.03
CA LEU A 11 -1.74 -8.95 -8.01
C LEU A 11 -2.56 -8.08 -8.95
N GLU A 12 -3.35 -7.16 -8.41
CA GLU A 12 -4.02 -6.12 -9.18
C GLU A 12 -3.20 -4.83 -9.15
N ILE A 13 -2.78 -4.38 -10.33
CA ILE A 13 -2.13 -3.09 -10.52
C ILE A 13 -3.17 -2.15 -11.12
N ILE A 14 -3.55 -1.12 -10.39
CA ILE A 14 -4.44 -0.08 -10.89
C ILE A 14 -3.60 0.93 -11.68
N PRO A 15 -3.68 0.94 -13.03
CA PRO A 15 -2.97 1.94 -13.82
C PRO A 15 -3.67 3.29 -13.66
N ILE A 16 -3.04 4.24 -12.99
CA ILE A 16 -3.56 5.62 -12.84
C ILE A 16 -3.42 6.44 -14.13
N PHE A 17 -2.95 5.87 -15.21
CA PHE A 17 -2.79 6.56 -16.48
C PHE A 17 -3.47 5.85 -17.66
N ALA A 18 -4.69 6.29 -17.97
CA ALA A 18 -5.16 6.25 -19.34
C ALA A 18 -4.48 7.42 -20.10
N PHE A 19 -3.26 7.22 -20.62
CA PHE A 19 -2.73 8.10 -21.64
C PHE A 19 -3.56 7.88 -22.90
N ASN A 20 -4.26 8.91 -23.32
CA ASN A 20 -5.06 8.91 -24.52
C ASN A 20 -4.14 8.84 -25.75
N ILE A 21 -3.67 7.67 -26.10
CA ILE A 21 -3.08 7.41 -27.41
C ILE A 21 -4.23 6.98 -28.30
N ASN A 22 -4.72 7.95 -29.05
CA ASN A 22 -5.67 7.77 -30.13
C ASN A 22 -5.11 6.77 -31.15
N LYS A 23 -5.43 5.48 -31.00
CA LYS A 23 -5.37 4.47 -32.06
C LYS A 23 -6.61 3.60 -31.93
N SER A 24 -7.50 3.82 -32.90
CA SER A 24 -8.65 3.02 -33.22
C SER A 24 -8.37 1.51 -33.18
N ASN A 25 -8.92 0.82 -32.16
CA ASN A 25 -9.24 -0.59 -32.27
C ASN A 25 -10.56 -0.84 -31.55
N HIS A 26 -11.57 -1.12 -32.35
CA HIS A 26 -12.88 -1.53 -31.92
C HIS A 26 -12.80 -2.86 -31.16
N TYR A 27 -13.01 -2.85 -29.86
CA TYR A 27 -13.41 -4.03 -29.11
C TYR A 27 -14.88 -3.91 -28.75
N THR A 28 -15.69 -4.72 -29.45
CA THR A 28 -17.11 -4.86 -29.17
C THR A 28 -17.29 -5.75 -27.94
N MET A 29 -17.66 -5.16 -26.80
CA MET A 29 -18.08 -5.94 -25.64
C MET A 29 -19.51 -6.45 -25.87
N LYS A 30 -19.66 -7.74 -26.07
CA LYS A 30 -20.95 -8.44 -26.04
C LYS A 30 -21.37 -8.57 -24.57
N LYS A 31 -22.41 -7.82 -24.17
CA LYS A 31 -23.13 -8.06 -22.90
C LYS A 31 -23.93 -9.36 -23.05
N THR A 32 -23.53 -10.41 -22.37
CA THR A 32 -24.37 -11.60 -22.23
C THR A 32 -25.15 -11.46 -20.91
N ILE A 33 -26.43 -11.16 -21.02
CA ILE A 33 -27.37 -11.22 -19.89
C ILE A 33 -27.82 -12.68 -19.81
N THR A 34 -27.41 -13.36 -18.73
CA THR A 34 -27.97 -14.68 -18.43
C THR A 34 -28.96 -14.52 -17.29
N LEU A 35 -30.26 -14.54 -17.61
CA LEU A 35 -31.34 -14.85 -16.66
C LEU A 35 -31.32 -16.36 -16.44
N GLY A 36 -31.23 -16.81 -15.22
CA GLY A 36 -31.31 -18.20 -14.83
C GLY A 36 -31.77 -18.37 -13.41
N LEU A 37 -33.00 -18.48 -13.27
CA LEU A 37 -33.94 -19.31 -12.51
C LEU A 37 -33.40 -19.98 -11.24
N ALA A 38 -34.15 -19.68 -10.16
CA ALA A 38 -34.06 -20.28 -8.82
C ALA A 38 -34.40 -21.78 -8.81
N ALA A 39 -33.78 -22.49 -7.94
CA ALA A 39 -34.25 -23.46 -6.95
C ALA A 39 -33.31 -24.66 -6.83
N LEU A 40 -32.77 -24.97 -5.73
CA LEU A 40 -33.13 -26.11 -4.86
C LEU A 40 -32.20 -26.18 -3.63
N ILE A 41 -32.81 -26.19 -2.49
CA ILE A 41 -32.20 -26.39 -1.19
C ILE A 41 -31.59 -27.81 -1.16
N GLY A 42 -30.27 -27.87 -1.00
CA GLY A 42 -29.57 -29.09 -0.64
C GLY A 42 -28.65 -28.78 0.53
N VAL A 43 -29.07 -29.13 1.76
CA VAL A 43 -28.18 -29.10 2.91
C VAL A 43 -27.16 -30.22 2.71
N LEU A 44 -26.00 -29.90 2.20
CA LEU A 44 -24.82 -30.73 2.27
C LEU A 44 -23.93 -30.19 3.37
N THR A 45 -23.90 -30.84 4.51
CA THR A 45 -22.86 -30.71 5.53
C THR A 45 -21.53 -31.10 4.88
N SER A 46 -20.86 -30.14 4.28
CA SER A 46 -19.49 -30.30 3.80
C SER A 46 -18.56 -30.16 5.01
N CYS A 47 -17.84 -31.21 5.33
CA CYS A 47 -16.67 -31.16 6.21
C CYS A 47 -15.72 -30.11 5.66
N GLY A 48 -15.57 -28.99 6.38
CA GLY A 48 -14.70 -27.89 5.96
C GLY A 48 -13.25 -28.33 5.93
N GLY A 49 -12.72 -28.49 4.72
CA GLY A 49 -11.29 -28.39 4.49
C GLY A 49 -10.84 -26.94 4.76
N PRO A 50 -9.55 -26.67 4.96
CA PRO A 50 -9.05 -25.33 5.17
C PRO A 50 -9.46 -24.47 3.97
N THR A 51 -10.35 -23.49 4.19
CA THR A 51 -10.65 -22.45 3.22
C THR A 51 -9.37 -21.64 3.08
N THR A 52 -8.64 -21.82 1.99
CA THR A 52 -7.59 -20.88 1.61
C THR A 52 -8.30 -19.58 1.26
N THR A 53 -8.27 -18.62 2.18
CA THR A 53 -8.74 -17.27 1.89
C THR A 53 -7.79 -16.69 0.84
N GLU A 54 -8.35 -16.35 -0.31
CA GLU A 54 -7.62 -15.69 -1.39
C GLU A 54 -7.11 -14.34 -0.86
N SER A 55 -5.82 -14.05 -1.10
CA SER A 55 -5.23 -12.78 -0.73
C SER A 55 -5.10 -11.90 -1.97
N LYS A 56 -5.51 -10.64 -1.87
CA LYS A 56 -5.37 -9.66 -2.95
C LYS A 56 -4.43 -8.54 -2.51
N LEU A 57 -3.49 -8.19 -3.39
CA LEU A 57 -2.58 -7.07 -3.18
C LEU A 57 -2.83 -6.02 -4.26
N HIS A 58 -3.22 -4.82 -3.84
CA HIS A 58 -3.39 -3.66 -4.69
C HIS A 58 -2.23 -2.70 -4.50
N VAL A 59 -1.63 -2.25 -5.59
CA VAL A 59 -0.58 -1.22 -5.57
C VAL A 59 -1.21 0.10 -5.98
N ILE A 60 -1.21 1.07 -5.07
CA ILE A 60 -1.77 2.40 -5.25
C ILE A 60 -0.62 3.38 -5.45
N PHE A 61 -0.53 3.98 -6.64
CA PHE A 61 0.40 5.09 -6.88
C PHE A 61 -0.23 6.38 -6.36
N ASP A 62 0.32 6.91 -5.28
CA ASP A 62 -0.26 8.06 -4.57
C ASP A 62 -0.05 9.39 -5.30
N ASN A 63 0.95 9.48 -6.17
CA ASN A 63 1.19 10.69 -6.97
C ASN A 63 0.43 10.65 -8.32
N PRO A 64 -0.21 11.77 -8.75
CA PRO A 64 -1.05 11.81 -9.96
C PRO A 64 -0.24 11.70 -11.26
N ALA A 65 1.06 11.98 -11.21
CA ALA A 65 1.98 11.90 -12.34
C ALA A 65 3.32 11.31 -11.92
N PRO A 66 4.05 10.65 -12.84
CA PRO A 66 5.41 10.22 -12.58
C PRO A 66 6.27 11.38 -12.10
N ARG A 67 7.07 11.14 -11.07
CA ARG A 67 8.06 12.08 -10.54
C ARG A 67 9.45 11.68 -10.99
N THR A 68 10.36 12.65 -10.93
CA THR A 68 11.77 12.41 -11.18
C THR A 68 12.57 12.89 -9.98
N MET A 69 13.35 11.99 -9.38
CA MET A 69 14.29 12.35 -8.33
C MET A 69 15.58 12.84 -8.96
N PRO A 70 16.10 14.01 -8.56
CA PRO A 70 17.35 14.52 -9.07
C PRO A 70 18.52 13.65 -8.62
N LEU A 71 19.52 13.48 -9.50
CA LEU A 71 20.71 12.66 -9.20
C LEU A 71 21.49 13.15 -7.98
N SER A 72 21.40 14.45 -7.66
CA SER A 72 22.05 15.05 -6.49
C SER A 72 21.63 14.44 -5.15
N LEU A 73 20.50 13.74 -5.10
CA LEU A 73 20.06 13.00 -3.90
C LEU A 73 20.87 11.72 -3.65
N PHE A 74 21.60 11.25 -4.67
CA PHE A 74 22.36 9.99 -4.60
C PHE A 74 23.87 10.23 -4.45
N GLY A 75 24.28 11.48 -4.18
CA GLY A 75 25.68 11.86 -4.12
C GLY A 75 26.34 11.89 -5.52
N GLU A 76 27.60 11.47 -5.61
CA GLU A 76 28.32 11.42 -6.88
C GLU A 76 28.00 10.11 -7.64
N VAL A 77 27.21 10.23 -8.70
CA VAL A 77 26.82 9.07 -9.53
C VAL A 77 27.80 8.97 -10.72
N PRO A 78 28.46 7.80 -10.96
CA PRO A 78 29.36 7.60 -12.07
C PRO A 78 28.71 7.89 -13.43
N SER A 79 29.41 8.61 -14.31
CA SER A 79 28.86 9.06 -15.60
C SER A 79 28.51 7.92 -16.55
N ASP A 80 29.23 6.82 -16.51
CA ASP A 80 28.96 5.60 -17.27
C ASP A 80 27.65 4.93 -16.80
N LEU A 81 27.38 4.95 -15.48
CA LEU A 81 26.13 4.46 -14.93
C LEU A 81 24.97 5.35 -15.34
N VAL A 82 25.14 6.67 -15.26
CA VAL A 82 24.13 7.66 -15.74
C VAL A 82 23.77 7.41 -17.19
N ALA A 83 24.76 7.20 -18.05
CA ALA A 83 24.55 6.94 -19.47
C ALA A 83 23.91 5.55 -19.72
N SER A 84 24.35 4.51 -19.03
CA SER A 84 23.83 3.16 -19.23
C SER A 84 22.38 2.98 -18.79
N LEU A 85 21.94 3.74 -17.78
CA LEU A 85 20.57 3.72 -17.25
C LEU A 85 19.66 4.80 -17.86
N ASP A 86 20.20 5.67 -18.72
CA ASP A 86 19.48 6.82 -19.31
C ASP A 86 18.81 7.73 -18.25
N ILE A 87 19.52 7.99 -17.16
CA ILE A 87 19.03 8.76 -16.01
C ILE A 87 19.61 10.17 -15.91
N ALA A 88 20.13 10.74 -17.00
CA ALA A 88 20.70 12.10 -17.01
C ALA A 88 19.71 13.18 -16.53
N ASN A 89 18.41 12.96 -16.74
CA ASN A 89 17.35 13.86 -16.30
C ASN A 89 16.78 13.49 -14.91
N GLY A 90 17.42 12.57 -14.19
CA GLY A 90 16.99 12.05 -12.90
C GLY A 90 16.37 10.66 -12.98
N ILE A 91 16.02 10.12 -11.82
CA ILE A 91 15.51 8.75 -11.67
C ILE A 91 13.98 8.79 -11.60
N PRO A 92 13.24 8.06 -12.46
CA PRO A 92 11.80 7.93 -12.33
C PRO A 92 11.42 7.41 -10.96
N SER A 93 10.45 8.05 -10.31
CA SER A 93 10.01 7.70 -8.97
C SER A 93 8.50 7.82 -8.81
N SER A 94 7.96 7.08 -7.86
CA SER A 94 6.58 7.19 -7.41
C SER A 94 6.51 6.95 -5.92
N VAL A 95 5.51 7.56 -5.27
CA VAL A 95 5.11 7.17 -3.92
C VAL A 95 4.03 6.11 -4.06
N SER A 96 4.23 4.97 -3.46
CA SER A 96 3.32 3.84 -3.57
C SER A 96 2.86 3.40 -2.20
N VAL A 97 1.56 3.17 -2.07
CA VAL A 97 0.90 2.56 -0.92
C VAL A 97 0.38 1.20 -1.37
N MET A 98 0.46 0.20 -0.53
CA MET A 98 -0.10 -1.11 -0.85
C MET A 98 -1.27 -1.42 0.07
N LEU A 99 -2.38 -1.93 -0.51
CA LEU A 99 -3.50 -2.48 0.23
C LEU A 99 -3.51 -3.99 0.05
N LEU A 100 -3.43 -4.72 1.14
CA LEU A 100 -3.57 -6.17 1.18
C LEU A 100 -4.91 -6.55 1.80
N GLU A 101 -5.76 -7.20 1.01
CA GLU A 101 -6.94 -7.91 1.50
C GLU A 101 -6.53 -9.33 1.88
N LYS A 102 -6.66 -9.68 3.15
CA LYS A 102 -6.30 -11.01 3.62
C LYS A 102 -7.07 -11.40 4.87
N ASP A 103 -7.58 -12.63 4.89
CA ASP A 103 -8.30 -13.20 6.02
C ASP A 103 -9.47 -12.32 6.52
N GLY A 104 -10.12 -11.59 5.58
CA GLY A 104 -11.20 -10.66 5.86
C GLY A 104 -10.76 -9.32 6.44
N GLN A 105 -9.46 -9.04 6.49
CA GLN A 105 -8.89 -7.77 6.95
C GLN A 105 -8.30 -6.96 5.79
N GLN A 106 -8.33 -5.63 5.93
CA GLN A 106 -7.76 -4.64 5.03
C GLN A 106 -6.52 -4.02 5.68
N LEU A 107 -5.35 -4.33 5.12
CA LEU A 107 -4.05 -3.93 5.65
C LEU A 107 -3.38 -2.95 4.70
N LEU A 108 -3.10 -1.73 5.16
CA LEU A 108 -2.29 -0.77 4.40
C LEU A 108 -0.82 -0.89 4.77
N PHE A 109 0.04 -0.67 3.78
CA PHE A 109 1.48 -0.45 3.97
C PHE A 109 1.78 0.98 3.53
N ASP A 110 2.12 1.82 4.50
CA ASP A 110 2.28 3.27 4.44
C ASP A 110 0.97 4.05 4.16
N GLY A 111 1.04 5.37 4.24
CA GLY A 111 -0.08 6.28 4.11
C GLY A 111 0.08 7.34 3.01
N GLY A 112 1.15 7.26 2.20
CA GLY A 112 1.36 8.20 1.10
C GLY A 112 1.68 9.63 1.52
N ASN A 113 1.61 10.55 0.54
CA ASN A 113 2.01 11.96 0.70
C ASN A 113 1.02 12.80 1.52
N GLY A 114 -0.28 12.51 1.43
CA GLY A 114 -1.33 13.29 2.07
C GLY A 114 -1.49 14.73 1.59
N ASN A 115 -0.91 15.08 0.44
CA ASN A 115 -1.11 16.38 -0.20
C ASN A 115 -2.45 16.43 -0.97
N GLU A 116 -2.78 17.59 -1.54
CA GLU A 116 -4.03 17.78 -2.27
C GLU A 116 -4.15 16.87 -3.51
N ASP A 117 -3.02 16.45 -4.08
CA ASP A 117 -2.96 15.57 -5.25
C ASP A 117 -2.87 14.07 -4.87
N SER A 118 -2.88 13.73 -3.58
CA SER A 118 -2.82 12.34 -3.12
C SER A 118 -3.96 11.51 -3.70
N ARG A 119 -3.61 10.33 -4.21
CA ARG A 119 -4.55 9.39 -4.83
C ARG A 119 -5.00 8.28 -3.89
N LEU A 120 -4.44 8.21 -2.69
CA LEU A 120 -4.74 7.13 -1.75
C LEU A 120 -6.26 6.99 -1.49
N LEU A 121 -6.90 8.05 -1.00
CA LEU A 121 -8.33 7.98 -0.68
C LEU A 121 -9.23 7.79 -1.91
N PRO A 122 -9.02 8.50 -3.05
CA PRO A 122 -9.74 8.21 -4.28
C PRO A 122 -9.61 6.75 -4.75
N CYS A 123 -8.40 6.18 -4.72
CA CYS A 123 -8.18 4.79 -5.13
C CYS A 123 -8.82 3.79 -4.17
N LEU A 124 -8.78 4.01 -2.85
CA LEU A 124 -9.51 3.18 -1.90
C LEU A 124 -11.02 3.19 -2.19
N GLN A 125 -11.58 4.36 -2.48
CA GLN A 125 -12.99 4.48 -2.87
C GLN A 125 -13.31 3.74 -4.17
N GLU A 126 -12.44 3.82 -5.19
CA GLU A 126 -12.57 3.07 -6.45
C GLU A 126 -12.55 1.56 -6.22
N LEU A 127 -11.77 1.09 -5.23
CA LEU A 127 -11.73 -0.31 -4.79
C LEU A 127 -12.93 -0.70 -3.92
N GLY A 128 -13.77 0.26 -3.51
CA GLY A 128 -14.95 0.02 -2.68
C GLY A 128 -14.70 0.10 -1.17
N PHE A 129 -13.55 0.64 -0.75
CA PHE A 129 -13.19 0.78 0.66
C PHE A 129 -13.34 2.22 1.15
N ALA A 130 -13.96 2.37 2.32
CA ALA A 130 -13.93 3.59 3.10
C ALA A 130 -12.70 3.59 4.05
N PRO A 131 -12.24 4.76 4.52
CA PRO A 131 -11.16 4.81 5.51
C PRO A 131 -11.44 4.02 6.80
N SER A 132 -12.71 3.89 7.19
CA SER A 132 -13.15 3.09 8.35
C SER A 132 -13.01 1.58 8.16
N ASP A 133 -12.80 1.11 6.93
CA ASP A 133 -12.69 -0.31 6.62
C ASP A 133 -11.24 -0.83 6.76
N ILE A 134 -10.30 0.08 6.98
CA ILE A 134 -8.89 -0.28 7.17
C ILE A 134 -8.66 -0.75 8.61
N ASP A 135 -8.20 -1.99 8.76
CA ASP A 135 -7.98 -2.64 10.07
C ASP A 135 -6.59 -2.36 10.64
N ALA A 136 -5.58 -2.32 9.79
CA ALA A 136 -4.20 -2.08 10.20
C ALA A 136 -3.41 -1.31 9.15
N ILE A 137 -2.46 -0.51 9.63
CA ILE A 137 -1.50 0.22 8.81
C ILE A 137 -0.10 -0.16 9.30
N PHE A 138 0.73 -0.64 8.40
CA PHE A 138 2.14 -0.95 8.67
C PHE A 138 3.01 0.15 8.07
N ILE A 139 3.81 0.80 8.91
CA ILE A 139 4.73 1.85 8.50
C ILE A 139 6.09 1.23 8.18
N THR A 140 6.58 1.49 6.96
CA THR A 140 7.94 1.10 6.57
C THR A 140 8.97 2.01 7.23
N HIS A 141 8.75 3.32 7.18
CA HIS A 141 9.55 4.35 7.84
C HIS A 141 8.77 5.68 7.96
N LEU A 142 9.29 6.63 8.73
CA LEU A 142 8.55 7.83 9.15
C LEU A 142 8.84 9.09 8.31
N HIS A 143 9.27 8.96 7.04
CA HIS A 143 9.32 10.10 6.14
C HIS A 143 7.91 10.59 5.76
N GLY A 144 7.83 11.89 5.41
CA GLY A 144 6.55 12.56 5.20
C GLY A 144 5.70 11.97 4.08
N ASP A 145 6.30 11.44 3.04
CA ASP A 145 5.62 10.78 1.91
C ASP A 145 5.13 9.35 2.21
N HIS A 146 5.41 8.84 3.41
CA HIS A 146 4.92 7.56 3.91
C HIS A 146 3.86 7.71 5.01
N ILE A 147 3.85 8.85 5.70
CA ILE A 147 2.89 9.10 6.79
C ILE A 147 1.98 10.30 6.56
N GLY A 148 2.19 11.07 5.50
CA GLY A 148 1.49 12.35 5.27
C GLY A 148 -0.02 12.20 5.11
N GLY A 149 -0.51 11.10 4.54
CA GLY A 149 -1.94 10.84 4.36
C GLY A 149 -2.64 10.24 5.58
N LEU A 150 -1.94 10.07 6.71
CA LEU A 150 -2.51 9.39 7.89
C LEU A 150 -3.20 10.33 8.86
N VAL A 151 -2.87 11.62 8.84
CA VAL A 151 -3.45 12.64 9.74
C VAL A 151 -3.98 13.81 8.94
N LYS A 152 -5.21 14.22 9.23
CA LYS A 152 -5.83 15.41 8.67
C LYS A 152 -6.55 16.18 9.78
N ASP A 153 -6.33 17.48 9.86
CA ASP A 153 -6.96 18.34 10.87
C ASP A 153 -6.77 17.83 12.32
N ASN A 154 -5.58 17.28 12.61
CA ASN A 154 -5.22 16.62 13.87
C ASN A 154 -6.06 15.38 14.23
N GLN A 155 -6.73 14.76 13.25
CA GLN A 155 -7.50 13.54 13.43
C GLN A 155 -6.91 12.41 12.57
N PRO A 156 -7.04 11.15 13.00
CA PRO A 156 -6.62 10.02 12.19
C PRO A 156 -7.54 9.89 10.97
N VAL A 157 -6.94 9.76 9.78
CA VAL A 157 -7.70 9.51 8.54
C VAL A 157 -8.33 8.12 8.54
N PHE A 158 -7.69 7.15 9.19
CA PHE A 158 -8.16 5.77 9.32
C PHE A 158 -8.48 5.45 10.78
N PRO A 159 -9.66 5.86 11.28
CA PRO A 159 -9.94 5.93 12.72
C PRO A 159 -10.06 4.57 13.42
N GLN A 160 -10.31 3.49 12.67
CA GLN A 160 -10.42 2.12 13.21
C GLN A 160 -9.10 1.36 13.15
N ALA A 161 -8.15 1.84 12.34
CA ALA A 161 -6.91 1.13 12.08
C ALA A 161 -5.96 1.12 13.28
N LYS A 162 -5.33 -0.03 13.53
CA LYS A 162 -4.12 -0.10 14.36
C LYS A 162 -2.92 0.33 13.53
N LEU A 163 -2.11 1.24 14.08
CA LEU A 163 -0.94 1.79 13.41
C LEU A 163 0.33 1.11 13.93
N TYR A 164 0.88 0.21 13.13
CA TYR A 164 2.07 -0.55 13.46
C TYR A 164 3.33 0.19 13.00
N ILE A 165 4.21 0.55 13.95
CA ILE A 165 5.45 1.30 13.67
C ILE A 165 6.64 0.52 14.23
N PRO A 166 7.74 0.31 13.45
CA PRO A 166 8.96 -0.28 13.98
C PRO A 166 9.48 0.52 15.18
N SER A 167 9.80 -0.15 16.28
CA SER A 167 10.24 0.51 17.53
C SER A 167 11.47 1.39 17.30
N VAL A 168 12.47 0.87 16.57
CA VAL A 168 13.70 1.61 16.27
C VAL A 168 13.41 2.88 15.46
N GLU A 169 12.49 2.79 14.51
CA GLU A 169 12.09 3.94 13.69
C GLU A 169 11.39 5.00 14.53
N LEU A 170 10.39 4.61 15.32
CA LEU A 170 9.66 5.55 16.15
C LEU A 170 10.57 6.24 17.18
N ASP A 171 11.49 5.50 17.81
CA ASP A 171 12.41 6.04 18.80
C ASP A 171 13.40 7.06 18.19
N ALA A 172 13.79 6.87 16.93
CA ALA A 172 14.65 7.80 16.20
C ALA A 172 13.95 9.12 15.82
N TRP A 173 12.62 9.09 15.62
CA TRP A 173 11.85 10.24 15.11
C TRP A 173 10.95 10.92 16.14
N THR A 174 11.12 10.64 17.44
CA THR A 174 10.27 11.17 18.53
C THR A 174 10.17 12.70 18.57
N GLN A 175 11.18 13.42 18.05
CA GLN A 175 11.21 14.89 18.04
C GLN A 175 10.64 15.50 16.74
N ALA A 176 10.31 14.71 15.75
CA ALA A 176 9.76 15.20 14.49
C ALA A 176 8.29 15.63 14.67
N PRO A 177 7.90 16.88 14.33
CA PRO A 177 6.55 17.38 14.59
C PRO A 177 5.44 16.56 13.92
N ASN A 178 5.66 16.09 12.70
CA ASN A 178 4.72 15.24 11.95
C ASN A 178 4.53 13.87 12.62
N VAL A 179 5.59 13.29 13.20
CA VAL A 179 5.52 12.03 13.94
C VAL A 179 4.80 12.22 15.28
N GLN A 180 5.04 13.34 15.98
CA GLN A 180 4.30 13.69 17.18
C GLN A 180 2.80 13.85 16.91
N ALA A 181 2.44 14.53 15.81
CA ALA A 181 1.06 14.68 15.38
C ALA A 181 0.42 13.31 15.06
N LEU A 182 1.15 12.44 14.34
CA LEU A 182 0.72 11.08 14.03
C LEU A 182 0.42 10.26 15.29
N VAL A 183 1.39 10.20 16.20
CA VAL A 183 1.24 9.44 17.47
C VAL A 183 0.11 10.01 18.33
N THR A 184 -0.03 11.34 18.36
CA THR A 184 -1.14 11.98 19.10
C THR A 184 -2.49 11.64 18.51
N ALA A 185 -2.62 11.69 17.19
CA ALA A 185 -3.89 11.43 16.50
C ALA A 185 -4.35 9.96 16.67
N TYR A 186 -3.43 9.01 16.55
CA TYR A 186 -3.75 7.58 16.69
C TYR A 186 -3.80 7.09 18.15
N GLY A 187 -3.13 7.78 19.09
CA GLY A 187 -3.19 7.49 20.51
C GLY A 187 -2.93 6.02 20.86
N GLU A 188 -3.92 5.37 21.49
CA GLU A 188 -3.85 3.96 21.89
C GLU A 188 -3.85 2.96 20.71
N ASN A 189 -4.13 3.44 19.50
CA ASN A 189 -4.05 2.61 18.31
C ASN A 189 -2.63 2.46 17.77
N VAL A 190 -1.65 3.21 18.29
CA VAL A 190 -0.24 3.04 17.93
C VAL A 190 0.31 1.77 18.58
N VAL A 191 0.86 0.88 17.76
CA VAL A 191 1.47 -0.38 18.18
C VAL A 191 2.94 -0.38 17.75
N LYS A 192 3.85 -0.38 18.71
CA LYS A 192 5.28 -0.58 18.43
C LYS A 192 5.57 -2.05 18.21
N PHE A 193 6.41 -2.37 17.25
CA PHE A 193 6.87 -3.74 17.02
C PHE A 193 8.38 -3.81 16.77
N ALA A 194 8.94 -5.00 16.97
CA ALA A 194 10.33 -5.33 16.63
C ALA A 194 10.36 -6.36 15.50
N ILE A 195 11.53 -6.46 14.83
CA ILE A 195 11.75 -7.53 13.84
C ILE A 195 11.62 -8.89 14.51
N GLY A 196 10.77 -9.72 13.95
CA GLY A 196 10.47 -11.07 14.48
C GLY A 196 9.18 -11.15 15.30
N ASP A 197 8.56 -10.03 15.63
CA ASP A 197 7.25 -10.05 16.29
C ASP A 197 6.17 -10.64 15.39
N ALA A 198 5.16 -11.25 16.00
CA ALA A 198 3.99 -11.74 15.31
C ALA A 198 3.08 -10.56 14.95
N LEU A 199 2.89 -10.33 13.65
CA LEU A 199 2.04 -9.28 13.12
C LEU A 199 0.74 -9.85 12.54
N PRO A 200 -0.33 -9.05 12.43
CA PRO A 200 -1.61 -9.46 11.86
C PRO A 200 -1.49 -10.15 10.51
N CYS A 201 -2.39 -11.09 10.23
CA CYS A 201 -2.48 -11.83 8.97
C CYS A 201 -1.17 -12.49 8.52
N GLY A 202 -0.23 -12.75 9.45
CA GLY A 202 1.06 -13.37 9.15
C GLY A 202 2.02 -12.46 8.38
N VAL A 203 1.83 -11.15 8.42
CA VAL A 203 2.81 -10.17 7.94
C VAL A 203 4.13 -10.39 8.67
N LYS A 204 5.24 -10.29 7.96
CA LYS A 204 6.59 -10.43 8.51
C LYS A 204 7.40 -9.19 8.21
N ALA A 205 7.92 -8.55 9.25
CA ALA A 205 8.85 -7.45 9.10
C ALA A 205 10.27 -7.97 8.86
N MET A 206 10.96 -7.33 7.92
CA MET A 206 12.37 -7.59 7.59
C MET A 206 13.13 -6.28 7.71
N ALA A 207 14.30 -6.29 8.33
CA ALA A 207 15.15 -5.11 8.42
C ALA A 207 15.69 -4.72 7.04
N ALA A 208 15.52 -3.44 6.69
CA ALA A 208 16.07 -2.81 5.49
C ALA A 208 16.76 -1.49 5.85
N TYR A 209 17.57 -1.52 6.92
CA TYR A 209 18.21 -0.35 7.49
C TYR A 209 19.14 0.36 6.49
N GLY A 210 19.25 1.69 6.64
CA GLY A 210 20.15 2.52 5.83
C GLY A 210 19.46 3.76 5.30
N HIS A 211 18.24 3.65 4.79
CA HIS A 211 17.44 4.81 4.39
C HIS A 211 16.97 5.59 5.62
N THR A 212 16.47 4.90 6.63
CA THR A 212 16.27 5.41 7.99
C THR A 212 16.75 4.38 9.01
N PRO A 213 16.88 4.74 10.31
CA PRO A 213 17.40 3.83 11.33
C PRO A 213 16.59 2.55 11.53
N GLY A 214 15.28 2.60 11.31
CA GLY A 214 14.37 1.48 11.58
C GLY A 214 13.60 0.94 10.38
N HIS A 215 14.02 1.33 9.15
CA HIS A 215 13.39 0.91 7.89
C HIS A 215 13.45 -0.59 7.67
#